data_77ebff34552e0b5943dd81debb8fde09
#
_entry.id   77ebff34552e0b5943dd81debb8fde09
#
_cell.length_a   1.000
_cell.length_b   1.000
_cell.length_c   1.000
_cell.angle_alpha   90.00
_cell.angle_beta   90.00
_cell.angle_gamma   90.00
#
_symmetry.space_group_name_H-M   'P 1'
#
loop_
_entity.id
_entity.type
_entity.pdbx_description
1 polymer ?
#
loop_
_entity_poly.entity_id
_entity_poly.type
_entity_poly.pdbx_seq_one_letter_code
_entity_poly.pdbx_strand_id
1 'polypeptide(L)'
;MLFLQKISFLKSILSEQQLSITIRRLAHQILENNTQLDDTVLIGIQPRGIYLSDRVVAEIRKEFPQSKIHYGKLDITFYRDDVRQGLHVANQTDIPFSLENKKVVLIDDVLYTGRTIRAALDALLAFGRPGKVELCVLIDRRFSRQLPIQPDYVGKAIDSIISQKVRVLWKEKDEREEVVILD
;
A
#
# COMPACT_ATOMS: atom_id res chain seq x y z
N MET A 1 27.90 -15.89 28.99
CA MET A 1 26.76 -16.27 28.14
C MET A 1 26.61 -15.13 27.10
N LEU A 2 27.31 -15.30 25.96
CA LEU A 2 27.32 -14.27 24.90
C LEU A 2 25.96 -14.31 24.19
N PHE A 3 25.23 -13.19 24.24
CA PHE A 3 24.12 -12.93 23.34
C PHE A 3 24.70 -12.76 21.92
N LEU A 4 24.62 -13.80 21.11
CA LEU A 4 24.78 -13.68 19.67
C LEU A 4 23.63 -12.79 19.16
N GLN A 5 23.89 -11.50 18.95
CA GLN A 5 23.04 -10.66 18.13
C GLN A 5 22.95 -11.34 16.76
N LYS A 6 21.74 -11.81 16.43
CA LYS A 6 21.43 -12.27 15.08
C LYS A 6 21.74 -11.12 14.13
N ILE A 7 22.86 -11.20 13.43
CA ILE A 7 23.16 -10.29 12.33
C ILE A 7 22.12 -10.60 11.27
N SER A 8 21.06 -9.80 11.21
CA SER A 8 20.09 -9.91 10.12
C SER A 8 20.76 -9.35 8.87
N PHE A 9 20.98 -10.19 7.88
CA PHE A 9 21.49 -9.77 6.59
C PHE A 9 20.44 -8.87 5.93
N LEU A 10 20.79 -7.60 5.78
CA LEU A 10 19.95 -6.59 5.16
C LEU A 10 20.35 -6.48 3.69
N LYS A 11 19.47 -6.92 2.80
CA LYS A 11 19.66 -6.76 1.35
C LYS A 11 18.74 -5.65 0.85
N SER A 12 19.31 -4.59 0.29
CA SER A 12 18.55 -3.55 -0.41
C SER A 12 17.95 -4.08 -1.70
N ILE A 13 16.64 -3.86 -1.88
CA ILE A 13 15.87 -4.24 -3.08
C ILE A 13 15.65 -3.03 -3.98
N LEU A 14 15.34 -1.87 -3.38
CA LEU A 14 15.19 -0.59 -4.05
C LEU A 14 15.89 0.47 -3.22
N SER A 15 16.88 1.14 -3.83
CA SER A 15 17.46 2.37 -3.28
C SER A 15 16.44 3.51 -3.28
N GLU A 16 16.72 4.60 -2.57
CA GLU A 16 15.89 5.82 -2.55
C GLU A 16 15.56 6.32 -3.98
N GLN A 17 16.57 6.40 -4.84
CA GLN A 17 16.39 6.82 -6.23
C GLN A 17 15.49 5.86 -7.01
N GLN A 18 15.70 4.55 -6.88
CA GLN A 18 14.86 3.54 -7.54
C GLN A 18 13.43 3.56 -7.01
N LEU A 19 13.25 3.79 -5.71
CA LEU A 19 11.94 3.93 -5.08
C LEU A 19 11.18 5.13 -5.66
N SER A 20 11.82 6.29 -5.75
CA SER A 20 11.23 7.50 -6.35
C SER A 20 10.79 7.28 -7.80
N ILE A 21 11.64 6.65 -8.64
CA ILE A 21 11.30 6.30 -10.03
C ILE A 21 10.12 5.34 -10.09
N THR A 22 10.11 4.33 -9.20
CA THR A 22 9.03 3.34 -9.15
C THR A 22 7.69 3.97 -8.77
N ILE A 23 7.67 4.87 -7.79
CA ILE A 23 6.46 5.60 -7.38
C ILE A 23 5.92 6.46 -8.52
N ARG A 24 6.77 7.18 -9.23
CA ARG A 24 6.38 7.98 -10.39
C ARG A 24 5.78 7.09 -11.49
N ARG A 25 6.38 5.95 -11.78
CA ARG A 25 5.85 4.98 -12.74
C ARG A 25 4.48 4.46 -12.33
N LEU A 26 4.27 4.11 -11.05
CA LEU A 26 2.96 3.68 -10.53
C LEU A 26 1.90 4.77 -10.70
N ALA A 27 2.24 6.02 -10.41
CA ALA A 27 1.34 7.16 -10.61
C ALA A 27 0.90 7.27 -12.08
N HIS A 28 1.83 7.17 -13.03
CA HIS A 28 1.52 7.20 -14.46
C HIS A 28 0.67 5.99 -14.89
N GLN A 29 0.95 4.78 -14.42
CA GLN A 29 0.14 3.60 -14.72
C GLN A 29 -1.30 3.75 -14.21
N ILE A 30 -1.50 4.33 -13.03
CA ILE A 30 -2.83 4.64 -12.51
C ILE A 30 -3.52 5.66 -13.42
N LEU A 31 -2.84 6.71 -13.85
CA LEU A 31 -3.38 7.72 -14.75
C LEU A 31 -3.77 7.15 -16.12
N GLU A 32 -2.94 6.32 -16.72
CA GLU A 32 -3.20 5.66 -18.01
C GLU A 32 -4.49 4.83 -17.98
N ASN A 33 -4.75 4.14 -16.86
CA ASN A 33 -5.93 3.28 -16.71
C ASN A 33 -7.16 4.03 -16.14
N ASN A 34 -6.99 5.27 -15.69
CA ASN A 34 -8.01 6.08 -15.03
C ASN A 34 -8.08 7.49 -15.63
N THR A 35 -8.48 7.58 -16.88
CA THR A 35 -8.56 8.86 -17.61
C THR A 35 -9.62 9.82 -17.05
N GLN A 36 -10.60 9.31 -16.31
CA GLN A 36 -11.63 10.10 -15.62
C GLN A 36 -11.33 10.11 -14.11
N LEU A 37 -10.48 11.05 -13.69
CA LEU A 37 -10.06 11.17 -12.28
C LEU A 37 -11.20 11.54 -11.33
N ASP A 38 -12.25 12.21 -11.81
CA ASP A 38 -13.39 12.62 -10.98
C ASP A 38 -14.22 11.44 -10.45
N ASP A 39 -14.21 10.31 -11.16
CA ASP A 39 -14.89 9.08 -10.74
C ASP A 39 -13.96 8.07 -10.07
N THR A 40 -12.68 8.39 -9.99
CA THR A 40 -11.65 7.54 -9.38
C THR A 40 -11.28 8.06 -7.99
N VAL A 41 -11.26 7.15 -7.03
CA VAL A 41 -10.88 7.44 -5.65
C VAL A 41 -9.62 6.67 -5.31
N LEU A 42 -8.62 7.36 -4.75
CA LEU A 42 -7.38 6.75 -4.26
C LEU A 42 -7.50 6.55 -2.75
N ILE A 43 -7.26 5.34 -2.25
CA ILE A 43 -7.35 5.01 -0.83
C ILE A 43 -6.05 4.38 -0.35
N GLY A 44 -5.34 5.09 0.54
CA GLY A 44 -4.15 4.55 1.21
C GLY A 44 -4.53 3.72 2.43
N ILE A 45 -3.98 2.51 2.54
CA ILE A 45 -4.21 1.63 3.69
C ILE A 45 -3.25 2.01 4.83
N GLN A 46 -3.79 2.26 6.01
CA GLN A 46 -3.01 2.57 7.20
C GLN A 46 -2.48 1.28 7.86
N PRO A 47 -1.33 1.34 8.57
CA PRO A 47 -0.54 2.56 8.83
C PRO A 47 0.54 2.85 7.78
N ARG A 48 0.97 1.91 6.95
CA ARG A 48 2.16 2.07 6.10
C ARG A 48 1.86 2.40 4.64
N GLY A 49 0.76 1.91 4.09
CA GLY A 49 0.33 2.20 2.72
C GLY A 49 0.07 3.68 2.45
N ILE A 50 -0.20 4.47 3.50
CA ILE A 50 -0.40 5.93 3.37
C ILE A 50 0.85 6.66 2.89
N TYR A 51 2.05 6.21 3.24
CA TYR A 51 3.29 6.85 2.78
C TYR A 51 3.49 6.68 1.28
N LEU A 52 3.11 5.52 0.73
CA LEU A 52 3.09 5.30 -0.72
C LEU A 52 1.99 6.13 -1.38
N SER A 53 0.77 6.08 -0.85
CA SER A 53 -0.37 6.77 -1.46
C SER A 53 -0.22 8.28 -1.44
N ASP A 54 0.32 8.88 -0.36
CA ASP A 54 0.63 10.31 -0.29
C ASP A 54 1.59 10.72 -1.43
N ARG A 55 2.63 9.91 -1.71
CA ARG A 55 3.58 10.17 -2.80
C ARG A 55 2.98 9.98 -4.19
N VAL A 56 2.19 8.91 -4.38
CA VAL A 56 1.48 8.67 -5.65
C VAL A 56 0.52 9.82 -5.94
N VAL A 57 -0.27 10.26 -4.96
CA VAL A 57 -1.18 11.40 -5.10
C VAL A 57 -0.41 12.70 -5.40
N ALA A 58 0.74 12.91 -4.77
CA ALA A 58 1.58 14.07 -5.03
C ALA A 58 2.11 14.08 -6.48
N GLU A 59 2.53 12.93 -7.01
CA GLU A 59 2.95 12.82 -8.43
C GLU A 59 1.77 13.08 -9.38
N ILE A 60 0.59 12.51 -9.13
CA ILE A 60 -0.60 12.75 -9.94
C ILE A 60 -0.99 14.23 -9.94
N ARG A 61 -0.94 14.90 -8.78
CA ARG A 61 -1.26 16.35 -8.68
C ARG A 61 -0.28 17.24 -9.42
N LYS A 62 0.97 16.83 -9.59
CA LYS A 62 1.95 17.57 -10.42
C LYS A 62 1.57 17.55 -11.91
N GLU A 63 1.12 16.38 -12.40
CA GLU A 63 0.73 16.22 -13.81
C GLU A 63 -0.64 16.86 -14.09
N PHE A 64 -1.57 16.79 -13.14
CA PHE A 64 -2.95 17.27 -13.28
C PHE A 64 -3.35 18.20 -12.12
N PRO A 65 -2.76 19.40 -12.04
CA PRO A 65 -2.96 20.29 -10.88
C PRO A 65 -4.40 20.83 -10.79
N GLN A 66 -5.17 20.81 -11.88
CA GLN A 66 -6.56 21.27 -11.91
C GLN A 66 -7.59 20.16 -11.67
N SER A 67 -7.16 18.89 -11.64
CA SER A 67 -8.08 17.76 -11.46
C SER A 67 -8.45 17.59 -9.99
N LYS A 68 -9.74 17.31 -9.77
CA LYS A 68 -10.23 16.96 -8.43
C LYS A 68 -9.89 15.49 -8.14
N ILE A 69 -8.86 15.29 -7.33
CA ILE A 69 -8.47 13.95 -6.90
C ILE A 69 -9.13 13.64 -5.57
N HIS A 70 -10.01 12.64 -5.55
CA HIS A 70 -10.57 12.09 -4.32
C HIS A 70 -9.55 11.15 -3.69
N TYR A 71 -9.05 11.54 -2.53
CA TYR A 71 -8.06 10.77 -1.78
C TYR A 71 -8.49 10.60 -0.33
N GLY A 72 -8.40 9.37 0.18
CA GLY A 72 -8.73 9.02 1.55
C GLY A 72 -7.70 8.08 2.18
N LYS A 73 -7.77 7.94 3.51
CA LYS A 73 -6.93 7.05 4.32
C LYS A 73 -7.83 6.11 5.10
N LEU A 74 -7.60 4.81 4.94
CA LEU A 74 -8.42 3.74 5.51
C LEU A 74 -7.66 3.01 6.61
N ASP A 75 -8.18 3.04 7.84
CA ASP A 75 -7.73 2.15 8.90
C ASP A 75 -8.51 0.83 8.83
N ILE A 76 -7.79 -0.27 8.95
CA ILE A 76 -8.34 -1.62 8.86
C ILE A 76 -8.22 -2.40 10.17
N THR A 77 -7.81 -1.75 11.25
CA THR A 77 -7.48 -2.41 12.53
C THR A 77 -8.61 -3.31 13.02
N PHE A 78 -9.86 -2.85 12.95
CA PHE A 78 -11.02 -3.62 13.42
C PHE A 78 -11.50 -4.71 12.45
N TYR A 79 -10.99 -4.74 11.23
CA TYR A 79 -11.35 -5.72 10.19
C TYR A 79 -10.31 -6.84 10.04
N ARG A 80 -9.21 -6.76 10.77
CA ARG A 80 -8.14 -7.77 10.75
C ARG A 80 -8.52 -8.98 11.60
N ASP A 81 -8.21 -10.17 11.12
CA ASP A 81 -8.42 -11.44 11.79
C ASP A 81 -7.24 -11.88 12.69
N ASP A 82 -6.11 -11.16 12.62
CA ASP A 82 -4.87 -11.45 13.35
C ASP A 82 -4.62 -10.54 14.58
N VAL A 83 -5.63 -9.75 14.99
CA VAL A 83 -5.55 -8.75 16.08
C VAL A 83 -5.32 -9.36 17.47
N ARG A 84 -5.38 -10.69 17.60
CA ARG A 84 -5.28 -11.37 18.90
C ARG A 84 -3.90 -11.32 19.56
N GLN A 85 -2.88 -10.74 18.94
CA GLN A 85 -1.48 -10.77 19.44
C GLN A 85 -0.92 -9.39 19.84
N GLY A 86 -1.74 -8.39 20.16
CA GLY A 86 -1.25 -7.11 20.67
C GLY A 86 -2.31 -6.02 20.70
N LEU A 87 -2.10 -5.00 21.55
CA LEU A 87 -2.87 -3.75 21.51
C LEU A 87 -2.52 -3.01 20.23
N HIS A 88 -3.39 -3.11 19.22
CA HIS A 88 -3.30 -2.27 18.03
C HIS A 88 -4.05 -0.97 18.30
N VAL A 89 -3.33 0.14 18.27
CA VAL A 89 -3.94 1.47 18.33
C VAL A 89 -4.52 1.75 16.94
N ALA A 90 -5.85 1.88 16.87
CA ALA A 90 -6.53 2.26 15.65
C ALA A 90 -6.14 3.68 15.24
N ASN A 91 -5.92 3.89 13.95
CA ASN A 91 -5.76 5.23 13.38
C ASN A 91 -7.14 5.79 13.00
N GLN A 92 -7.21 7.06 12.71
CA GLN A 92 -8.43 7.64 12.22
C GLN A 92 -8.58 7.38 10.71
N THR A 93 -9.70 6.75 10.31
CA THR A 93 -10.09 6.69 8.90
C THR A 93 -10.53 8.09 8.45
N ASP A 94 -10.03 8.51 7.29
CA ASP A 94 -10.36 9.79 6.65
C ASP A 94 -10.84 9.55 5.21
N ILE A 95 -12.15 9.33 5.06
CA ILE A 95 -12.84 9.16 3.77
C ILE A 95 -14.11 10.03 3.83
N PRO A 96 -13.99 11.35 3.53
CA PRO A 96 -15.11 12.30 3.70
C PRO A 96 -16.09 12.31 2.51
N PHE A 97 -16.14 11.24 1.71
CA PHE A 97 -16.97 11.11 0.52
C PHE A 97 -17.52 9.67 0.39
N SER A 98 -18.59 9.51 -0.39
CA SER A 98 -19.16 8.19 -0.69
C SER A 98 -18.32 7.46 -1.74
N LEU A 99 -18.18 6.15 -1.56
CA LEU A 99 -17.57 5.24 -2.53
C LEU A 99 -18.59 4.58 -3.45
N GLU A 100 -19.88 4.93 -3.30
CA GLU A 100 -20.97 4.31 -4.06
C GLU A 100 -20.74 4.45 -5.57
N ASN A 101 -20.68 3.31 -6.26
CA ASN A 101 -20.44 3.17 -7.71
C ASN A 101 -19.10 3.79 -8.20
N LYS A 102 -18.20 4.22 -7.30
CA LYS A 102 -16.90 4.78 -7.69
C LYS A 102 -15.90 3.68 -8.04
N LYS A 103 -14.92 4.02 -8.86
CA LYS A 103 -13.72 3.22 -9.05
C LYS A 103 -12.73 3.55 -7.94
N VAL A 104 -12.34 2.55 -7.17
CA VAL A 104 -11.41 2.71 -6.06
C VAL A 104 -10.07 2.08 -6.41
N VAL A 105 -8.98 2.80 -6.22
CA VAL A 105 -7.62 2.25 -6.24
C VAL A 105 -7.13 2.17 -4.81
N LEU A 106 -7.08 0.95 -4.26
CA LEU A 106 -6.46 0.67 -2.97
C LEU A 106 -4.94 0.68 -3.10
N ILE A 107 -4.25 1.34 -2.17
CA ILE A 107 -2.79 1.49 -2.21
C ILE A 107 -2.18 0.98 -0.90
N ASP A 108 -1.25 0.02 -1.01
CA ASP A 108 -0.49 -0.52 0.11
C ASP A 108 1.00 -0.66 -0.25
N ASP A 109 1.88 -0.72 0.75
CA ASP A 109 3.33 -0.79 0.52
C ASP A 109 3.77 -2.22 0.15
N VAL A 110 3.28 -3.26 0.82
CA VAL A 110 3.71 -4.66 0.59
C VAL A 110 2.53 -5.61 0.55
N LEU A 111 2.31 -6.23 -0.59
CA LEU A 111 1.38 -7.34 -0.70
C LEU A 111 2.10 -8.65 -0.34
N TYR A 112 1.63 -9.27 0.74
CA TYR A 112 2.16 -10.55 1.24
C TYR A 112 1.12 -11.66 1.14
N THR A 113 0.37 -11.95 2.18
CA THR A 113 -0.63 -13.03 2.22
C THR A 113 -1.97 -12.65 1.58
N GLY A 114 -2.28 -11.35 1.47
CA GLY A 114 -3.55 -10.79 1.04
C GLY A 114 -4.52 -10.47 2.19
N ARG A 115 -4.21 -10.83 3.45
CA ARG A 115 -5.11 -10.59 4.60
C ARG A 115 -5.41 -9.11 4.82
N THR A 116 -4.40 -8.23 4.68
CA THR A 116 -4.57 -6.77 4.74
C THR A 116 -5.59 -6.29 3.71
N ILE A 117 -5.47 -6.76 2.48
CA ILE A 117 -6.36 -6.34 1.39
C ILE A 117 -7.79 -6.87 1.61
N ARG A 118 -7.95 -8.11 2.08
CA ARG A 118 -9.26 -8.62 2.45
C ARG A 118 -9.92 -7.72 3.51
N ALA A 119 -9.20 -7.41 4.58
CA ALA A 119 -9.71 -6.51 5.62
C ALA A 119 -10.06 -5.11 5.07
N ALA A 120 -9.27 -4.59 4.13
CA ALA A 120 -9.57 -3.32 3.47
C ALA A 120 -10.83 -3.38 2.61
N LEU A 121 -11.03 -4.47 1.86
CA LEU A 121 -12.26 -4.66 1.06
C LEU A 121 -13.51 -4.70 1.95
N ASP A 122 -13.46 -5.39 3.10
CA ASP A 122 -14.54 -5.41 4.08
C ASP A 122 -14.80 -4.00 4.66
N ALA A 123 -13.75 -3.26 4.99
CA ALA A 123 -13.84 -1.93 5.57
C ALA A 123 -14.41 -0.88 4.60
N LEU A 124 -14.13 -0.98 3.29
CA LEU A 124 -14.65 -0.07 2.27
C LEU A 124 -16.17 -0.02 2.23
N LEU A 125 -16.84 -1.15 2.52
CA LEU A 125 -18.31 -1.26 2.46
C LEU A 125 -19.01 -0.32 3.46
N ALA A 126 -18.33 0.13 4.51
CA ALA A 126 -18.87 1.14 5.42
C ALA A 126 -19.02 2.54 4.77
N PHE A 127 -18.35 2.78 3.64
CA PHE A 127 -18.35 4.06 2.92
C PHE A 127 -19.13 4.04 1.61
N GLY A 128 -19.77 2.93 1.28
CA GLY A 128 -20.55 2.70 0.06
C GLY A 128 -20.07 1.44 -0.66
N ARG A 129 -20.76 1.07 -1.73
CA ARG A 129 -20.41 -0.08 -2.58
C ARG A 129 -19.63 0.41 -3.80
N PRO A 130 -18.29 0.21 -3.87
CA PRO A 130 -17.52 0.55 -5.06
C PRO A 130 -18.03 -0.20 -6.30
N GLY A 131 -18.05 0.46 -7.44
CA GLY A 131 -18.33 -0.20 -8.73
C GLY A 131 -17.19 -1.08 -9.20
N LYS A 132 -15.94 -0.68 -8.89
CA LYS A 132 -14.71 -1.44 -9.16
C LYS A 132 -13.66 -1.13 -8.09
N VAL A 133 -12.87 -2.13 -7.71
CA VAL A 133 -11.69 -1.94 -6.85
C VAL A 133 -10.46 -2.47 -7.58
N GLU A 134 -9.44 -1.66 -7.70
CA GLU A 134 -8.12 -1.99 -8.19
C GLU A 134 -7.10 -1.91 -7.06
N LEU A 135 -6.02 -2.67 -7.14
CA LEU A 135 -4.99 -2.73 -6.12
C LEU A 135 -3.63 -2.27 -6.66
N CYS A 136 -3.05 -1.26 -6.02
CA CYS A 136 -1.69 -0.78 -6.27
C CYS A 136 -0.79 -1.13 -5.09
N VAL A 137 0.35 -1.78 -5.36
CA VAL A 137 1.34 -2.12 -4.33
C VAL A 137 2.75 -1.77 -4.78
N LEU A 138 3.57 -1.30 -3.85
CA LEU A 138 4.98 -1.03 -4.14
C LEU A 138 5.73 -2.35 -4.33
N ILE A 139 5.53 -3.30 -3.43
CA ILE A 139 6.18 -4.62 -3.48
C ILE A 139 5.12 -5.72 -3.50
N ASP A 140 5.20 -6.57 -4.51
CA ASP A 140 4.46 -7.83 -4.55
C ASP A 140 5.40 -9.00 -4.20
N ARG A 141 5.17 -9.62 -3.03
CA ARG A 141 5.86 -10.85 -2.62
C ARG A 141 5.15 -12.06 -3.24
N ARG A 142 5.71 -12.56 -4.35
CA ARG A 142 5.16 -13.76 -5.01
C ARG A 142 5.32 -14.99 -4.12
N PHE A 143 4.53 -16.02 -4.39
CA PHE A 143 4.55 -17.34 -3.73
C PHE A 143 4.18 -17.36 -2.23
N SER A 144 3.68 -16.25 -1.70
CA SER A 144 3.31 -16.13 -0.27
C SER A 144 1.81 -15.91 -0.05
N ARG A 145 1.00 -15.98 -1.11
CA ARG A 145 -0.44 -15.74 -1.06
C ARG A 145 -1.19 -16.79 -0.27
N GLN A 146 -2.06 -16.38 0.63
CA GLN A 146 -3.04 -17.22 1.32
C GLN A 146 -4.47 -16.97 0.83
N LEU A 147 -4.71 -15.86 0.15
CA LEU A 147 -5.99 -15.46 -0.43
C LEU A 147 -5.80 -15.17 -1.92
N PRO A 148 -6.82 -15.39 -2.79
CA PRO A 148 -6.73 -15.20 -4.23
C PRO A 148 -6.77 -13.71 -4.61
N ILE A 149 -5.78 -12.94 -4.15
CA ILE A 149 -5.64 -11.49 -4.36
C ILE A 149 -4.44 -11.25 -5.26
N GLN A 150 -4.67 -10.49 -6.32
CA GLN A 150 -3.66 -10.07 -7.28
C GLN A 150 -3.69 -8.55 -7.44
N PRO A 151 -2.55 -7.87 -7.49
CA PRO A 151 -2.50 -6.44 -7.73
C PRO A 151 -2.63 -6.10 -9.21
N ASP A 152 -3.27 -4.96 -9.51
CA ASP A 152 -3.36 -4.37 -10.86
C ASP A 152 -2.10 -3.57 -11.19
N TYR A 153 -1.53 -2.89 -10.18
CA TYR A 153 -0.34 -2.05 -10.32
C TYR A 153 0.75 -2.52 -9.36
N VAL A 154 1.92 -2.86 -9.91
CA VAL A 154 3.04 -3.42 -9.15
C VAL A 154 4.30 -2.58 -9.33
N GLY A 155 4.85 -2.08 -8.24
CA GLY A 155 6.15 -1.41 -8.25
C GLY A 155 7.27 -2.40 -8.58
N LYS A 156 7.44 -3.43 -7.76
CA LYS A 156 8.39 -4.51 -7.99
C LYS A 156 7.87 -5.83 -7.45
N ALA A 157 7.86 -6.86 -8.27
CA ALA A 157 7.62 -8.23 -7.83
C ALA A 157 8.94 -8.84 -7.33
N ILE A 158 8.87 -9.56 -6.22
CA ILE A 158 10.02 -10.25 -5.63
C ILE A 158 9.68 -11.67 -5.23
N ASP A 159 10.65 -12.55 -5.37
CA ASP A 159 10.58 -13.91 -4.86
C ASP A 159 11.27 -13.92 -3.49
N SER A 160 10.50 -14.07 -2.45
CA SER A 160 11.00 -14.15 -1.08
C SER A 160 10.44 -15.38 -0.38
N ILE A 161 11.27 -16.03 0.40
CA ILE A 161 10.82 -17.16 1.24
C ILE A 161 10.01 -16.65 2.44
N ILE A 162 9.22 -17.54 3.04
CA ILE A 162 8.28 -17.18 4.13
C ILE A 162 9.00 -16.59 5.34
N SER A 163 10.22 -17.08 5.66
CA SER A 163 11.02 -16.60 6.80
C SER A 163 11.57 -15.19 6.61
N GLN A 164 11.73 -14.74 5.35
CA GLN A 164 12.25 -13.42 5.06
C GLN A 164 11.19 -12.34 5.31
N LYS A 165 11.61 -11.21 5.86
CA LYS A 165 10.76 -10.02 6.03
C LYS A 165 11.12 -8.97 5.00
N VAL A 166 10.14 -8.52 4.24
CA VAL A 166 10.30 -7.36 3.35
C VAL A 166 9.80 -6.13 4.09
N ARG A 167 10.59 -5.08 4.08
CA ARG A 167 10.26 -3.83 4.75
C ARG A 167 10.51 -2.65 3.84
N VAL A 168 9.51 -1.79 3.70
CA VAL A 168 9.68 -0.48 3.09
C VAL A 168 10.02 0.50 4.21
N LEU A 169 11.14 1.16 4.10
CA LEU A 169 11.58 2.19 5.04
C LEU A 169 11.16 3.54 4.47
N TRP A 170 10.47 4.33 5.28
CA TRP A 170 9.94 5.64 4.93
C TRP A 170 10.61 6.72 5.76
N LYS A 171 11.01 7.82 5.13
CA LYS A 171 11.75 8.90 5.78
C LYS A 171 11.05 9.46 7.02
N GLU A 172 9.71 9.53 6.99
CA GLU A 172 8.90 10.03 8.09
C GLU A 172 8.93 9.13 9.34
N LYS A 173 9.32 7.87 9.19
CA LYS A 173 9.28 6.88 10.27
C LYS A 173 10.62 6.20 10.54
N ASP A 174 11.40 6.00 9.47
CA ASP A 174 12.61 5.19 9.53
C ASP A 174 13.86 6.04 9.19
N GLU A 175 13.73 7.37 9.02
CA GLU A 175 14.76 8.38 8.70
C GLU A 175 15.49 8.15 7.36
N ARG A 176 15.07 7.16 6.59
CA ARG A 176 15.62 6.80 5.28
C ARG A 176 14.54 6.20 4.38
N GLU A 177 14.78 6.25 3.07
CA GLU A 177 13.87 5.70 2.06
C GLU A 177 14.54 4.58 1.28
N GLU A 178 14.12 3.36 1.50
CA GLU A 178 14.58 2.18 0.75
C GLU A 178 13.66 0.99 0.98
N VAL A 179 13.76 -0.02 0.13
CA VAL A 179 13.12 -1.33 0.35
C VAL A 179 14.20 -2.35 0.64
N VAL A 180 14.02 -3.10 1.74
CA VAL A 180 14.99 -4.08 2.21
C VAL A 180 14.36 -5.45 2.47
N ILE A 181 15.17 -6.51 2.31
CA ILE A 181 14.88 -7.85 2.82
C ILE A 181 15.73 -8.08 4.07
N LEU A 182 15.10 -8.62 5.09
CA LEU A 182 15.69 -9.07 6.34
C LEU A 182 15.55 -10.60 6.41
N ASP A 183 16.65 -11.31 6.66
CA ASP A 183 16.69 -12.74 6.90
C ASP A 183 16.40 -13.09 8.36
#